data_1de40d682d75d57af91563793eff9ceb
#
_entry.id   1de40d682d75d57af91563793eff9ceb
#
_cell.length_a   1.000
_cell.length_b   1.000
_cell.length_c   1.000
_cell.angle_alpha   90.00
_cell.angle_beta   90.00
_cell.angle_gamma   90.00
#
_symmetry.space_group_name_H-M   'P 1'
#
loop_
_entity.id
_entity.type
_entity.pdbx_description
1 polymer ?
#
loop_
_entity_poly.entity_id
_entity_poly.type
_entity_poly.pdbx_seq_one_letter_code
_entity_poly.pdbx_strand_id
1 'polypeptide(L)'
;YKRQRIDSGDITYLTKKARKMLDDAGYPDAKICISNSLDEYLIRDMIFQGAKVDSYGVGERLITASSEAVFGGVYKLAAVEKNGKIIPKIKISENPAKITLPGVKIPWRLYDRETGKAIADVITLGNEKISSDEPYEIFDPEHTWKRKVVTDFVAKKLQVKIFEKGKQVYKSPAVKEIAKYRACLLYTSDAA
;
A
#
# COMPACT_ATOMS: atom_id res chain seq x y z
N TYR A 1 36.03 -1.89 -8.56
CA TYR A 1 34.64 -2.27 -8.85
C TYR A 1 34.41 -2.16 -10.35
N LYS A 2 34.45 -3.30 -11.09
CA LYS A 2 34.21 -3.29 -12.53
C LYS A 2 32.73 -3.51 -12.78
N ARG A 3 32.08 -2.59 -13.51
CA ARG A 3 30.67 -2.67 -13.92
C ARG A 3 30.57 -2.47 -15.43
N GLN A 4 29.76 -3.30 -16.08
CA GLN A 4 29.31 -3.10 -17.46
C GLN A 4 27.88 -2.55 -17.44
N ARG A 5 27.64 -1.39 -18.08
CA ARG A 5 26.29 -0.81 -18.22
C ARG A 5 25.79 -1.05 -19.65
N ILE A 6 24.55 -1.52 -19.76
CA ILE A 6 23.84 -1.71 -21.03
C ILE A 6 22.55 -0.86 -20.96
N ASP A 7 22.32 -0.04 -21.97
CA ASP A 7 21.30 1.01 -21.98
C ASP A 7 20.46 1.06 -23.27
N SER A 8 20.69 0.15 -24.23
CA SER A 8 19.99 0.14 -25.52
C SER A 8 20.07 -1.20 -26.20
N GLY A 9 19.24 -1.38 -27.24
CA GLY A 9 19.15 -2.63 -28.00
C GLY A 9 18.37 -3.73 -27.28
N ASP A 10 18.49 -4.96 -27.74
CA ASP A 10 17.94 -6.12 -27.04
C ASP A 10 18.74 -6.40 -25.77
N ILE A 11 18.26 -5.85 -24.66
CA ILE A 11 18.96 -5.89 -23.37
C ILE A 11 19.10 -7.33 -22.88
N THR A 12 18.08 -8.20 -23.06
CA THR A 12 18.15 -9.61 -22.65
C THR A 12 19.27 -10.34 -23.38
N TYR A 13 19.33 -10.21 -24.70
CA TYR A 13 20.40 -10.81 -25.53
C TYR A 13 21.77 -10.24 -25.15
N LEU A 14 21.87 -8.90 -25.05
CA LEU A 14 23.14 -8.23 -24.78
C LEU A 14 23.70 -8.56 -23.41
N THR A 15 22.85 -8.72 -22.38
CA THR A 15 23.31 -9.13 -21.03
C THR A 15 23.89 -10.54 -21.03
N LYS A 16 23.26 -11.48 -21.75
CA LYS A 16 23.78 -12.84 -21.91
C LYS A 16 25.12 -12.85 -22.63
N LYS A 17 25.23 -12.10 -23.73
CA LYS A 17 26.45 -11.94 -24.48
C LYS A 17 27.57 -11.31 -23.66
N ALA A 18 27.27 -10.21 -22.95
CA ALA A 18 28.23 -9.52 -22.11
C ALA A 18 28.72 -10.41 -20.95
N ARG A 19 27.82 -11.19 -20.32
CA ARG A 19 28.20 -12.13 -19.26
C ARG A 19 29.19 -13.16 -19.79
N LYS A 20 28.89 -13.77 -20.94
CA LYS A 20 29.79 -14.72 -21.56
C LYS A 20 31.16 -14.12 -21.87
N MET A 21 31.20 -12.92 -22.47
CA MET A 21 32.45 -12.22 -22.78
C MET A 21 33.28 -11.92 -21.54
N LEU A 22 32.62 -11.52 -20.45
CA LEU A 22 33.29 -11.23 -19.16
C LEU A 22 33.87 -12.49 -18.54
N ASP A 23 33.11 -13.60 -18.59
CA ASP A 23 33.55 -14.90 -18.07
C ASP A 23 34.74 -15.44 -18.87
N ASP A 24 34.66 -15.40 -20.21
CA ASP A 24 35.73 -15.85 -21.13
C ASP A 24 37.01 -15.00 -20.93
N ALA A 25 36.87 -13.72 -20.55
CA ALA A 25 37.99 -12.83 -20.28
C ALA A 25 38.54 -12.93 -18.84
N GLY A 26 38.02 -13.84 -17.99
CA GLY A 26 38.48 -14.05 -16.63
C GLY A 26 37.93 -13.05 -15.62
N TYR A 27 36.75 -12.41 -15.87
CA TYR A 27 36.06 -11.47 -14.96
C TYR A 27 34.70 -11.98 -14.53
N PRO A 28 34.57 -13.14 -13.86
CA PRO A 28 33.26 -13.67 -13.43
C PRO A 28 32.54 -12.78 -12.40
N ASP A 29 33.31 -12.02 -11.61
CA ASP A 29 32.76 -11.12 -10.57
C ASP A 29 32.34 -9.75 -11.09
N ALA A 30 32.60 -9.45 -12.38
CA ALA A 30 32.18 -8.18 -12.96
C ALA A 30 30.64 -8.08 -13.04
N LYS A 31 30.09 -6.98 -12.57
CA LYS A 31 28.65 -6.74 -12.46
C LYS A 31 28.08 -6.15 -13.75
N ILE A 32 26.89 -6.60 -14.12
CA ILE A 32 26.14 -6.05 -15.25
C ILE A 32 24.98 -5.21 -14.71
N CYS A 33 24.98 -3.94 -15.09
CA CYS A 33 23.91 -2.99 -14.77
C CYS A 33 23.13 -2.65 -16.04
N ILE A 34 21.83 -2.62 -15.97
CA ILE A 34 21.00 -2.17 -17.08
C ILE A 34 20.20 -0.92 -16.70
N SER A 35 19.85 -0.14 -17.69
CA SER A 35 18.99 1.03 -17.61
C SER A 35 18.22 1.19 -18.92
N ASN A 36 17.45 2.24 -19.08
CA ASN A 36 16.59 2.56 -20.19
C ASN A 36 15.12 2.20 -19.97
N SER A 37 14.36 3.18 -19.55
CA SER A 37 12.88 3.14 -19.42
C SER A 37 12.33 1.88 -18.74
N LEU A 38 13.06 1.40 -17.73
CA LEU A 38 12.71 0.18 -17.00
C LEU A 38 11.50 0.41 -16.08
N ASP A 39 10.65 -0.60 -16.04
CA ASP A 39 9.56 -0.75 -15.09
C ASP A 39 9.49 -2.21 -14.58
N GLU A 40 8.54 -2.45 -13.68
CA GLU A 40 8.33 -3.75 -13.07
C GLU A 40 8.00 -4.85 -14.09
N TYR A 41 7.27 -4.50 -15.15
CA TYR A 41 6.86 -5.46 -16.21
C TYR A 41 8.04 -5.85 -17.09
N LEU A 42 8.81 -4.86 -17.55
CA LEU A 42 10.00 -5.12 -18.35
C LEU A 42 11.07 -5.91 -17.57
N ILE A 43 11.27 -5.56 -16.29
CA ILE A 43 12.21 -6.28 -15.42
C ILE A 43 11.77 -7.73 -15.26
N ARG A 44 10.49 -7.97 -14.96
CA ARG A 44 9.93 -9.32 -14.85
C ARG A 44 10.15 -10.12 -16.13
N ASP A 45 9.83 -9.54 -17.29
CA ASP A 45 9.93 -10.23 -18.57
C ASP A 45 11.38 -10.54 -18.94
N MET A 46 12.33 -9.63 -18.66
CA MET A 46 13.76 -9.89 -18.83
C MET A 46 14.26 -11.03 -17.93
N ILE A 47 13.78 -11.08 -16.67
CA ILE A 47 14.14 -12.18 -15.75
C ILE A 47 13.62 -13.51 -16.29
N PHE A 48 12.36 -13.58 -16.75
CA PHE A 48 11.80 -14.79 -17.35
C PHE A 48 12.56 -15.23 -18.60
N GLN A 49 13.05 -14.29 -19.40
CA GLN A 49 13.88 -14.58 -20.56
C GLN A 49 15.34 -14.95 -20.20
N GLY A 50 15.69 -14.92 -18.92
CA GLY A 50 17.01 -15.32 -18.41
C GLY A 50 18.11 -14.28 -18.62
N ALA A 51 17.77 -12.98 -18.63
CA ALA A 51 18.76 -11.91 -18.66
C ALA A 51 19.77 -12.04 -17.50
N LYS A 52 21.02 -11.71 -17.77
CA LYS A 52 22.12 -11.79 -16.80
C LYS A 52 22.39 -10.40 -16.22
N VAL A 53 21.63 -10.01 -15.22
CA VAL A 53 21.65 -8.66 -14.64
C VAL A 53 21.88 -8.72 -13.14
N ASP A 54 22.78 -7.89 -12.64
CA ASP A 54 23.08 -7.73 -11.22
C ASP A 54 22.41 -6.51 -10.60
N SER A 55 22.10 -5.48 -11.41
CA SER A 55 21.46 -4.25 -10.91
C SER A 55 20.68 -3.52 -12.01
N TYR A 56 19.64 -2.83 -11.59
CA TYR A 56 18.71 -2.11 -12.46
C TYR A 56 18.73 -0.63 -12.15
N GLY A 57 18.91 0.21 -13.17
CA GLY A 57 18.75 1.65 -13.07
C GLY A 57 17.34 2.05 -13.49
N VAL A 58 16.40 2.11 -12.53
CA VAL A 58 15.03 2.53 -12.77
C VAL A 58 14.89 4.01 -12.43
N GLY A 59 14.43 4.80 -13.38
CA GLY A 59 14.35 6.25 -13.25
C GLY A 59 12.98 6.82 -13.51
N GLU A 60 12.75 7.30 -14.73
CA GLU A 60 11.54 8.03 -15.11
C GLU A 60 10.24 7.32 -14.73
N ARG A 61 10.08 6.05 -15.08
CA ARG A 61 8.83 5.32 -14.80
C ARG A 61 8.57 5.11 -13.32
N LEU A 62 9.61 5.02 -12.50
CA LEU A 62 9.48 4.94 -11.05
C LEU A 62 9.10 6.31 -10.45
N ILE A 63 9.83 7.38 -10.82
CA ILE A 63 9.63 8.69 -10.19
C ILE A 63 8.32 9.36 -10.61
N THR A 64 7.82 9.05 -11.81
CA THR A 64 6.52 9.52 -12.30
C THR A 64 5.37 8.60 -11.89
N ALA A 65 5.65 7.44 -11.26
CA ALA A 65 4.66 6.39 -10.99
C ALA A 65 3.82 6.07 -12.23
N SER A 66 4.48 5.79 -13.38
CA SER A 66 3.88 5.78 -14.72
C SER A 66 2.70 4.82 -14.89
N SER A 67 2.62 3.76 -14.07
CA SER A 67 1.50 2.83 -14.06
C SER A 67 0.26 3.42 -13.39
N GLU A 68 0.44 4.30 -12.38
CA GLU A 68 -0.66 4.91 -11.62
C GLU A 68 -0.18 6.27 -11.03
N ALA A 69 -0.07 7.26 -11.91
CA ALA A 69 0.54 8.56 -11.61
C ALA A 69 -0.28 9.45 -10.66
N VAL A 70 -1.55 9.11 -10.39
CA VAL A 70 -2.48 9.93 -9.61
C VAL A 70 -3.19 9.10 -8.55
N PHE A 71 -3.07 9.50 -7.28
CA PHE A 71 -3.94 9.00 -6.23
C PHE A 71 -5.29 9.72 -6.31
N GLY A 72 -6.35 9.01 -6.72
CA GLY A 72 -7.70 9.54 -6.74
C GLY A 72 -8.19 9.89 -5.34
N GLY A 73 -8.55 11.15 -5.11
CA GLY A 73 -9.15 11.60 -3.87
C GLY A 73 -10.64 11.88 -4.03
N VAL A 74 -11.42 11.54 -3.00
CA VAL A 74 -12.86 11.84 -2.96
C VAL A 74 -13.19 12.54 -1.64
N TYR A 75 -13.92 13.67 -1.76
CA TYR A 75 -14.44 14.40 -0.63
C TYR A 75 -15.97 14.51 -0.73
N LYS A 76 -16.68 14.03 0.27
CA LYS A 76 -18.14 14.05 0.30
C LYS A 76 -18.66 14.41 1.69
N LEU A 77 -19.74 15.21 1.73
CA LEU A 77 -20.44 15.51 2.97
C LEU A 77 -21.12 14.25 3.51
N ALA A 78 -20.77 13.84 4.72
CA ALA A 78 -21.32 12.65 5.38
C ALA A 78 -22.18 12.98 6.60
N ALA A 79 -22.00 14.15 7.21
CA ALA A 79 -22.81 14.62 8.32
C ALA A 79 -22.70 16.14 8.47
N VAL A 80 -23.68 16.75 9.14
CA VAL A 80 -23.63 18.14 9.64
C VAL A 80 -23.97 18.11 11.12
N GLU A 81 -23.39 19.03 11.88
CA GLU A 81 -23.80 19.29 13.27
C GLU A 81 -24.76 20.47 13.32
N LYS A 82 -25.91 20.29 13.98
CA LYS A 82 -26.88 21.34 14.24
C LYS A 82 -27.38 21.21 15.67
N ASN A 83 -27.22 22.28 16.45
CA ASN A 83 -27.64 22.33 17.85
C ASN A 83 -27.07 21.16 18.70
N GLY A 84 -25.80 20.84 18.51
CA GLY A 84 -25.11 19.73 19.22
C GLY A 84 -25.52 18.33 18.76
N LYS A 85 -26.37 18.21 17.71
CA LYS A 85 -26.79 16.91 17.16
C LYS A 85 -26.13 16.66 15.80
N ILE A 86 -25.54 15.47 15.63
CA ILE A 86 -25.03 15.00 14.36
C ILE A 86 -26.20 14.53 13.49
N ILE A 87 -26.36 15.16 12.33
CA ILE A 87 -27.37 14.82 11.34
C ILE A 87 -26.65 14.15 10.17
N PRO A 88 -26.84 12.84 9.94
CA PRO A 88 -26.24 12.13 8.83
C PRO A 88 -26.67 12.73 7.49
N LYS A 89 -25.75 12.73 6.54
CA LYS A 89 -25.98 13.15 5.14
C LYS A 89 -25.47 12.09 4.19
N ILE A 90 -26.17 11.94 3.08
CA ILE A 90 -25.81 11.00 2.04
C ILE A 90 -25.88 11.72 0.67
N LYS A 91 -24.94 11.39 -0.20
CA LYS A 91 -25.04 11.77 -1.59
C LYS A 91 -25.86 10.71 -2.34
N ILE A 92 -27.00 11.10 -2.88
CA ILE A 92 -27.79 10.25 -3.77
C ILE A 92 -27.08 10.20 -5.14
N SER A 93 -26.92 9.00 -5.70
CA SER A 93 -26.29 8.77 -7.00
C SER A 93 -26.92 7.52 -7.65
N GLU A 94 -27.07 7.54 -8.95
CA GLU A 94 -27.48 6.38 -9.73
C GLU A 94 -26.41 5.27 -9.73
N ASN A 95 -25.15 5.63 -9.48
CA ASN A 95 -24.07 4.67 -9.31
C ASN A 95 -23.91 4.31 -7.84
N PRO A 96 -24.23 3.06 -7.42
CA PRO A 96 -24.10 2.62 -6.01
C PRO A 96 -22.69 2.82 -5.43
N ALA A 97 -21.65 2.64 -6.23
CA ALA A 97 -20.25 2.84 -5.81
C ALA A 97 -19.93 4.31 -5.42
N LYS A 98 -20.78 5.27 -5.82
CA LYS A 98 -20.66 6.69 -5.47
C LYS A 98 -21.47 7.09 -4.24
N ILE A 99 -22.30 6.19 -3.72
CA ILE A 99 -23.08 6.42 -2.50
C ILE A 99 -22.14 6.21 -1.31
N THR A 100 -22.07 7.23 -0.44
CA THR A 100 -21.23 7.15 0.76
C THR A 100 -22.05 6.72 1.97
N LEU A 101 -21.43 5.96 2.85
CA LEU A 101 -22.01 5.69 4.17
C LEU A 101 -22.19 7.01 4.93
N PRO A 102 -23.39 7.32 5.43
CA PRO A 102 -23.66 8.55 6.17
C PRO A 102 -23.07 8.51 7.59
N GLY A 103 -23.01 9.69 8.22
CA GLY A 103 -22.56 9.84 9.59
C GLY A 103 -21.05 10.04 9.75
N VAL A 104 -20.64 10.36 10.97
CA VAL A 104 -19.23 10.45 11.35
C VAL A 104 -18.69 9.04 11.53
N LYS A 105 -17.67 8.68 10.77
CA LYS A 105 -17.11 7.32 10.73
C LYS A 105 -15.69 7.27 11.28
N ILE A 106 -15.37 6.18 11.93
CA ILE A 106 -14.02 5.89 12.45
C ILE A 106 -13.55 4.58 11.85
N PRO A 107 -12.48 4.59 11.03
CA PRO A 107 -11.82 3.37 10.59
C PRO A 107 -10.92 2.83 11.70
N TRP A 108 -11.01 1.54 11.93
CA TRP A 108 -10.19 0.78 12.85
C TRP A 108 -9.46 -0.33 12.12
N ARG A 109 -8.29 -0.70 12.62
CA ARG A 109 -7.62 -1.94 12.26
C ARG A 109 -7.50 -2.84 13.47
N LEU A 110 -7.95 -4.07 13.31
CA LEU A 110 -7.85 -5.12 14.30
C LEU A 110 -6.54 -5.88 14.06
N TYR A 111 -5.77 -6.05 15.11
CA TYR A 111 -4.51 -6.81 15.09
C TYR A 111 -4.64 -8.01 16.01
N ASP A 112 -4.18 -9.15 15.57
CA ASP A 112 -4.02 -10.32 16.41
C ASP A 112 -3.11 -10.00 17.60
N ARG A 113 -3.52 -10.36 18.80
CA ARG A 113 -2.83 -9.95 20.04
C ARG A 113 -1.49 -10.65 20.22
N GLU A 114 -1.38 -11.89 19.76
CA GLU A 114 -0.16 -12.70 19.90
C GLU A 114 0.86 -12.36 18.82
N THR A 115 0.44 -12.36 17.56
CA THR A 115 1.35 -12.18 16.42
C THR A 115 1.57 -10.72 16.01
N GLY A 116 0.68 -9.81 16.43
CA GLY A 116 0.66 -8.41 16.00
C GLY A 116 0.29 -8.22 14.53
N LYS A 117 -0.17 -9.27 13.84
CA LYS A 117 -0.60 -9.20 12.43
C LYS A 117 -1.98 -8.55 12.30
N ALA A 118 -2.20 -7.82 11.21
CA ALA A 118 -3.52 -7.27 10.91
C ALA A 118 -4.50 -8.40 10.53
N ILE A 119 -5.70 -8.36 11.12
CA ILE A 119 -6.77 -9.34 10.90
C ILE A 119 -7.83 -8.76 9.97
N ALA A 120 -8.28 -7.53 10.23
CA ALA A 120 -9.35 -6.88 9.50
C ALA A 120 -9.33 -5.37 9.68
N ASP A 121 -9.91 -4.66 8.73
CA ASP A 121 -10.28 -3.25 8.85
C ASP A 121 -11.80 -3.14 9.08
N VAL A 122 -12.19 -2.30 10.03
CA VAL A 122 -13.59 -2.11 10.44
C VAL A 122 -13.92 -0.62 10.43
N ILE A 123 -15.11 -0.28 9.96
CA ILE A 123 -15.64 1.09 10.00
C ILE A 123 -16.80 1.12 11.00
N THR A 124 -16.69 1.99 12.00
CA THR A 124 -17.77 2.24 12.98
C THR A 124 -18.33 3.65 12.85
N LEU A 125 -19.48 3.90 13.42
CA LEU A 125 -19.93 5.26 13.71
C LEU A 125 -19.12 5.87 14.85
N GLY A 126 -19.08 7.22 14.91
CA GLY A 126 -18.26 7.95 15.87
C GLY A 126 -18.63 7.74 17.34
N ASN A 127 -19.86 7.29 17.61
CA ASN A 127 -20.37 6.96 18.95
C ASN A 127 -20.19 5.49 19.33
N GLU A 128 -19.78 4.63 18.38
CA GLU A 128 -19.50 3.22 18.63
C GLU A 128 -18.05 3.04 19.10
N LYS A 129 -17.85 2.07 19.97
CA LYS A 129 -16.54 1.72 20.50
C LYS A 129 -16.28 0.24 20.27
N ILE A 130 -15.05 -0.09 19.91
CA ILE A 130 -14.60 -1.48 19.86
C ILE A 130 -13.78 -1.74 21.14
N SER A 131 -14.25 -2.67 21.98
CA SER A 131 -13.47 -3.19 23.11
C SER A 131 -12.54 -4.29 22.60
N SER A 132 -11.27 -4.24 22.98
CA SER A 132 -10.31 -5.30 22.67
C SER A 132 -10.38 -6.49 23.64
N ASP A 133 -11.24 -6.41 24.65
CA ASP A 133 -11.36 -7.41 25.70
C ASP A 133 -12.62 -8.29 25.54
N GLU A 134 -13.43 -8.00 24.52
CA GLU A 134 -14.66 -8.73 24.22
C GLU A 134 -14.66 -9.22 22.77
N PRO A 135 -15.30 -10.36 22.47
CA PRO A 135 -15.50 -10.81 21.09
C PRO A 135 -16.24 -9.75 20.28
N TYR A 136 -15.79 -9.50 19.06
CA TYR A 136 -16.39 -8.51 18.18
C TYR A 136 -16.82 -9.12 16.85
N GLU A 137 -18.11 -9.00 16.50
CA GLU A 137 -18.62 -9.48 15.22
C GLU A 137 -18.35 -8.45 14.11
N ILE A 138 -17.69 -8.90 13.05
CA ILE A 138 -17.48 -8.14 11.82
C ILE A 138 -18.26 -8.77 10.68
N PHE A 139 -18.62 -7.98 9.67
CA PHE A 139 -19.31 -8.44 8.50
C PHE A 139 -18.87 -7.69 7.24
N ASP A 140 -19.02 -8.34 6.08
CA ASP A 140 -18.80 -7.74 4.78
C ASP A 140 -19.98 -6.80 4.43
N PRO A 141 -19.75 -5.51 4.17
CA PRO A 141 -20.83 -4.56 3.88
C PRO A 141 -21.60 -4.86 2.57
N GLU A 142 -20.95 -5.51 1.59
CA GLU A 142 -21.58 -5.92 0.34
C GLU A 142 -22.30 -7.27 0.46
N HIS A 143 -21.81 -8.13 1.35
CA HIS A 143 -22.31 -9.49 1.58
C HIS A 143 -22.59 -9.70 3.06
N THR A 144 -23.63 -9.08 3.58
CA THR A 144 -23.92 -8.99 5.02
C THR A 144 -24.14 -10.34 5.74
N TRP A 145 -24.31 -11.41 4.99
CA TRP A 145 -24.31 -12.79 5.52
C TRP A 145 -22.93 -13.35 5.82
N LYS A 146 -21.87 -12.77 5.25
CA LYS A 146 -20.48 -13.12 5.58
C LYS A 146 -20.10 -12.43 6.87
N ARG A 147 -20.18 -13.17 7.97
CA ARG A 147 -19.91 -12.69 9.32
C ARG A 147 -18.80 -13.48 9.96
N LYS A 148 -18.02 -12.83 10.81
CA LYS A 148 -16.96 -13.46 11.59
C LYS A 148 -16.89 -12.82 12.97
N VAL A 149 -16.81 -13.63 14.01
CA VAL A 149 -16.48 -13.18 15.36
C VAL A 149 -14.98 -13.21 15.52
N VAL A 150 -14.39 -12.07 15.89
CA VAL A 150 -12.97 -11.91 16.16
C VAL A 150 -12.77 -11.86 17.67
N THR A 151 -11.81 -12.63 18.16
CA THR A 151 -11.38 -12.71 19.56
C THR A 151 -9.88 -12.39 19.66
N ASP A 152 -9.36 -12.13 20.83
CA ASP A 152 -7.94 -11.96 21.13
C ASP A 152 -7.24 -10.94 20.21
N PHE A 153 -7.87 -9.80 20.01
CA PHE A 153 -7.37 -8.74 19.16
C PHE A 153 -7.06 -7.44 19.90
N VAL A 154 -6.32 -6.56 19.23
CA VAL A 154 -6.13 -5.15 19.63
C VAL A 154 -6.69 -4.25 18.54
N ALA A 155 -7.68 -3.41 18.89
CA ALA A 155 -8.27 -2.45 17.97
C ALA A 155 -7.52 -1.11 18.00
N LYS A 156 -7.08 -0.63 16.84
CA LYS A 156 -6.43 0.68 16.69
C LYS A 156 -7.18 1.56 15.71
N LYS A 157 -7.47 2.81 16.12
CA LYS A 157 -8.00 3.83 15.20
C LYS A 157 -6.94 4.17 14.16
N LEU A 158 -7.34 4.24 12.89
CA LEU A 158 -6.45 4.61 11.79
C LEU A 158 -6.36 6.12 11.56
N GLN A 159 -7.35 6.87 12.04
CA GLN A 159 -7.34 8.33 11.92
C GLN A 159 -6.31 8.95 12.85
N VAL A 160 -5.51 9.85 12.30
CA VAL A 160 -4.51 10.63 13.02
C VAL A 160 -4.89 12.11 12.93
N LYS A 161 -4.87 12.80 14.08
CA LYS A 161 -5.15 14.25 14.11
C LYS A 161 -3.96 15.00 13.51
N ILE A 162 -4.17 15.69 12.38
CA ILE A 162 -3.15 16.49 11.69
C ILE A 162 -3.19 17.94 12.12
N PHE A 163 -4.40 18.50 12.23
CA PHE A 163 -4.62 19.89 12.67
C PHE A 163 -5.55 19.95 13.85
N GLU A 164 -5.32 20.91 14.75
CA GLU A 164 -6.20 21.27 15.84
C GLU A 164 -6.25 22.79 15.97
N LYS A 165 -7.47 23.36 15.94
CA LYS A 165 -7.69 24.82 16.03
C LYS A 165 -6.80 25.62 15.06
N GLY A 166 -6.66 25.14 13.81
CA GLY A 166 -5.83 25.78 12.78
C GLY A 166 -4.32 25.57 12.90
N LYS A 167 -3.85 24.85 13.91
CA LYS A 167 -2.42 24.54 14.09
C LYS A 167 -2.14 23.08 13.74
N GLN A 168 -1.06 22.84 13.01
CA GLN A 168 -0.58 21.48 12.77
C GLN A 168 -0.07 20.87 14.07
N VAL A 169 -0.63 19.72 14.45
CA VAL A 169 -0.25 18.96 15.65
C VAL A 169 0.45 17.64 15.31
N TYR A 170 0.39 17.20 14.06
CA TYR A 170 1.05 16.00 13.59
C TYR A 170 2.49 16.28 13.17
N LYS A 171 3.41 15.47 13.69
CA LYS A 171 4.80 15.43 13.23
C LYS A 171 4.98 14.24 12.29
N SER A 172 5.35 14.51 11.04
CA SER A 172 5.62 13.46 10.07
C SER A 172 6.75 12.55 10.54
N PRO A 173 6.59 11.23 10.49
CA PRO A 173 7.67 10.30 10.80
C PRO A 173 8.77 10.36 9.73
N ALA A 174 9.95 9.87 10.08
CA ALA A 174 11.05 9.78 9.13
C ALA A 174 10.74 8.76 8.02
N VAL A 175 11.28 8.97 6.80
CA VAL A 175 11.04 8.10 5.64
C VAL A 175 11.33 6.63 5.94
N LYS A 176 12.40 6.34 6.69
CA LYS A 176 12.74 4.97 7.11
C LYS A 176 11.68 4.33 8.00
N GLU A 177 11.03 5.10 8.86
CA GLU A 177 9.94 4.64 9.73
C GLU A 177 8.69 4.34 8.91
N ILE A 178 8.37 5.20 7.93
CA ILE A 178 7.27 4.96 6.97
C ILE A 178 7.50 3.68 6.17
N ALA A 179 8.72 3.48 5.67
CA ALA A 179 9.09 2.28 4.92
C ALA A 179 8.98 1.01 5.77
N LYS A 180 9.42 1.06 7.04
CA LYS A 180 9.29 -0.05 7.99
C LYS A 180 7.82 -0.36 8.30
N TYR A 181 7.00 0.66 8.53
CA TYR A 181 5.56 0.52 8.76
C TYR A 181 4.86 -0.13 7.56
N ARG A 182 5.15 0.35 6.35
CA ARG A 182 4.61 -0.24 5.11
C ARG A 182 5.01 -1.71 4.98
N ALA A 183 6.28 -2.05 5.19
CA ALA A 183 6.75 -3.42 5.11
C ALA A 183 6.04 -4.33 6.13
N CYS A 184 5.88 -3.87 7.37
CA CYS A 184 5.13 -4.58 8.39
C CYS A 184 3.69 -4.89 7.96
N LEU A 185 2.98 -3.92 7.37
CA LEU A 185 1.59 -4.10 6.93
C LEU A 185 1.44 -5.05 5.74
N LEU A 186 2.39 -5.09 4.82
CA LEU A 186 2.34 -6.01 3.68
C LEU A 186 2.48 -7.48 4.08
N TYR A 187 3.27 -7.75 5.12
CA TYR A 187 3.45 -9.11 5.64
C TYR A 187 2.37 -9.54 6.63
N THR A 188 1.49 -8.63 7.04
CA THR A 188 0.41 -8.94 7.99
C THR A 188 -0.90 -9.33 7.32
N SER A 189 -1.08 -8.99 6.05
CA SER A 189 -2.23 -9.42 5.26
C SER A 189 -1.87 -10.63 4.40
N ASP A 190 -1.69 -11.80 5.00
CA ASP A 190 -1.97 -13.03 4.27
C ASP A 190 -3.49 -13.04 4.05
N ALA A 191 -3.90 -12.35 2.99
CA ALA A 191 -5.23 -12.53 2.44
C ALA A 191 -5.28 -13.94 1.87
N ALA A 192 -5.87 -14.84 2.63
CA ALA A 192 -6.39 -16.10 2.11
C ALA A 192 -7.62 -15.80 1.26
#